data_9d793b4573e3992f05f49df86d69ec04
#
_entry.id   9d793b4573e3992f05f49df86d69ec04
#
_cell.length_a   1.000
_cell.length_b   1.000
_cell.length_c   1.000
_cell.angle_alpha   90.00
_cell.angle_beta   90.00
_cell.angle_gamma   90.00
#
_symmetry.space_group_name_H-M   'P 1'
#
loop_
_entity.id
_entity.type
_entity.pdbx_description
1 polymer ?
#
loop_
_entity_poly.entity_id
_entity_poly.type
_entity_poly.pdbx_seq_one_letter_code
_entity_poly.pdbx_strand_id
1 'polypeptide(L)'
;DAAHAALPTSGQGACQAIEDAWHFASILDAAETTEEAFSKFQQLRFDKTTSITMAGRNFAESVFNEDPQFCEERNKIAKKADYESTGKNIAKLWGKDVPK
;
A
#
# COMPACT_ATOMS: atom_id res chain seq x y z
N ASP A 1 -1.20 -1.46 -11.85
CA ASP A 1 0.20 -2.00 -11.90
C ASP A 1 1.17 -1.14 -12.70
N ALA A 2 0.69 -0.27 -13.59
CA ALA A 2 1.58 0.57 -14.40
C ALA A 2 2.40 1.57 -13.55
N ALA A 3 1.80 2.11 -12.50
CA ALA A 3 2.46 3.07 -11.62
C ALA A 3 3.17 2.40 -10.42
N HIS A 4 2.67 1.25 -9.97
CA HIS A 4 3.20 0.47 -8.85
C HIS A 4 2.75 -0.99 -8.95
N ALA A 5 3.64 -1.92 -8.72
CA ALA A 5 3.38 -3.35 -8.77
C ALA A 5 3.40 -3.94 -7.36
N ALA A 6 2.22 -3.99 -6.72
CA ALA A 6 2.07 -4.58 -5.40
C ALA A 6 1.97 -6.11 -5.48
N LEU A 7 2.64 -6.80 -4.54
CA LEU A 7 2.46 -8.25 -4.41
C LEU A 7 1.04 -8.59 -3.96
N PRO A 8 0.50 -9.76 -4.36
CA PRO A 8 -0.82 -10.22 -3.92
C PRO A 8 -0.98 -10.28 -2.39
N THR A 9 0.10 -10.48 -1.67
CA THR A 9 0.15 -10.50 -0.20
C THR A 9 -0.33 -9.21 0.46
N SER A 10 -0.29 -8.07 -0.25
CA SER A 10 -0.83 -6.81 0.27
C SER A 10 -2.36 -6.78 0.29
N GLY A 11 -3.02 -7.52 -0.60
CA GLY A 11 -4.46 -7.44 -0.84
C GLY A 11 -4.94 -6.09 -1.38
N GLN A 12 -4.04 -5.16 -1.70
CA GLN A 12 -4.36 -3.76 -1.99
C GLN A 12 -4.20 -3.37 -3.47
N GLY A 13 -3.64 -4.23 -4.32
CA GLY A 13 -3.33 -3.86 -5.70
C GLY A 13 -4.52 -3.29 -6.47
N ALA A 14 -5.65 -3.99 -6.45
CA ALA A 14 -6.88 -3.53 -7.14
C ALA A 14 -7.45 -2.25 -6.52
N CYS A 15 -7.48 -2.15 -5.19
CA CYS A 15 -7.97 -0.95 -4.49
C CYS A 15 -7.13 0.27 -4.84
N GLN A 16 -5.80 0.14 -4.86
CA GLN A 16 -4.92 1.23 -5.22
C GLN A 16 -5.05 1.64 -6.69
N ALA A 17 -5.30 0.69 -7.59
CA ALA A 17 -5.57 0.99 -9.00
C ALA A 17 -6.88 1.78 -9.19
N ILE A 18 -7.91 1.47 -8.41
CA ILE A 18 -9.18 2.22 -8.43
C ILE A 18 -8.98 3.65 -7.89
N GLU A 19 -8.26 3.80 -6.78
CA GLU A 19 -7.89 5.12 -6.25
C GLU A 19 -7.06 5.93 -7.26
N ASP A 20 -6.11 5.28 -7.94
CA ASP A 20 -5.29 5.92 -8.98
C ASP A 20 -6.14 6.46 -10.11
N ALA A 21 -7.09 5.66 -10.60
CA ALA A 21 -8.00 6.08 -11.67
C ALA A 21 -8.83 7.30 -11.26
N TRP A 22 -9.35 7.30 -10.04
CA TRP A 22 -10.11 8.43 -9.51
C TRP A 22 -9.26 9.70 -9.39
N HIS A 23 -8.12 9.60 -8.74
CA HIS A 23 -7.24 10.76 -8.53
C HIS A 23 -6.70 11.29 -9.85
N PHE A 24 -6.28 10.40 -10.75
CA PHE A 24 -5.73 10.82 -12.03
C PHE A 24 -6.78 11.52 -12.91
N ALA A 25 -8.00 11.02 -12.95
CA ALA A 25 -9.10 11.67 -13.67
C ALA A 25 -9.37 13.08 -13.13
N SER A 26 -9.44 13.24 -11.81
CA SER A 26 -9.66 14.53 -11.17
C SER A 26 -8.50 15.52 -11.41
N ILE A 27 -7.27 15.02 -11.41
CA ILE A 27 -6.07 15.83 -11.66
C ILE A 27 -6.03 16.27 -13.13
N LEU A 28 -6.34 15.36 -14.08
CA LEU A 28 -6.37 15.68 -15.51
C LEU A 28 -7.41 16.75 -15.83
N ASP A 29 -8.57 16.67 -15.19
CA ASP A 29 -9.66 17.66 -15.40
C ASP A 29 -9.25 19.08 -14.97
N ALA A 30 -8.38 19.19 -13.96
CA ALA A 30 -7.93 20.46 -13.38
C ALA A 30 -6.57 20.96 -13.90
N ALA A 31 -5.77 20.10 -14.54
CA ALA A 31 -4.43 20.45 -15.01
C ALA A 31 -4.46 21.19 -16.36
N GLU A 32 -3.52 22.11 -16.55
CA GLU A 32 -3.36 22.81 -17.82
C GLU A 32 -2.59 21.99 -18.87
N THR A 33 -1.70 21.10 -18.40
CA THR A 33 -0.87 20.22 -19.26
C THR A 33 -0.84 18.80 -18.74
N THR A 34 -0.55 17.85 -19.61
CA THR A 34 -0.38 16.43 -19.25
C THR A 34 0.80 16.23 -18.30
N GLU A 35 1.89 16.93 -18.52
CA GLU A 35 3.09 16.90 -17.69
C GLU A 35 2.80 17.35 -16.26
N GLU A 36 2.00 18.42 -16.11
CA GLU A 36 1.54 18.89 -14.80
C GLU A 36 0.69 17.83 -14.12
N ALA A 37 -0.23 17.20 -14.85
CA ALA A 37 -1.10 16.16 -14.32
C ALA A 37 -0.28 14.96 -13.80
N PHE A 38 0.71 14.48 -14.55
CA PHE A 38 1.58 13.39 -14.10
C PHE A 38 2.41 13.76 -12.86
N SER A 39 2.94 14.97 -12.82
CA SER A 39 3.71 15.44 -11.66
C SER A 39 2.86 15.49 -10.39
N LYS A 40 1.66 16.06 -10.47
CA LYS A 40 0.71 16.12 -9.35
C LYS A 40 0.26 14.73 -8.90
N PHE A 41 -0.02 13.84 -9.84
CA PHE A 41 -0.40 12.47 -9.56
C PHE A 41 0.70 11.72 -8.80
N GLN A 42 1.94 11.82 -9.27
CA GLN A 42 3.08 11.20 -8.61
C GLN A 42 3.25 11.73 -7.17
N GLN A 43 3.20 13.05 -6.98
CA GLN A 43 3.31 13.67 -5.65
C GLN A 43 2.24 13.18 -4.69
N LEU A 44 1.00 13.07 -5.17
CA LEU A 44 -0.13 12.64 -4.33
C LEU A 44 -0.04 11.16 -3.94
N ARG A 45 0.34 10.29 -4.90
CA ARG A 45 0.21 8.84 -4.73
C ARG A 45 1.47 8.12 -4.24
N PHE A 46 2.64 8.72 -4.45
CA PHE A 46 3.93 8.06 -4.23
C PHE A 46 4.09 7.47 -2.82
N ASP A 47 3.87 8.27 -1.79
CA ASP A 47 4.11 7.84 -0.40
C ASP A 47 3.19 6.70 0.02
N LYS A 48 1.89 6.82 -0.26
CA LYS A 48 0.91 5.80 0.11
C LYS A 48 1.16 4.48 -0.63
N THR A 49 1.31 4.52 -1.93
CA THR A 49 1.50 3.32 -2.76
C THR A 49 2.84 2.65 -2.49
N THR A 50 3.89 3.42 -2.24
CA THR A 50 5.21 2.90 -1.83
C THR A 50 5.11 2.20 -0.48
N SER A 51 4.48 2.82 0.51
CA SER A 51 4.30 2.23 1.85
C SER A 51 3.53 0.91 1.78
N ILE A 52 2.44 0.85 1.01
CA ILE A 52 1.63 -0.37 0.82
C ILE A 52 2.44 -1.45 0.10
N THR A 53 3.16 -1.10 -0.96
CA THR A 53 3.99 -2.04 -1.73
C THR A 53 5.11 -2.64 -0.87
N MET A 54 5.81 -1.82 -0.11
CA MET A 54 6.87 -2.27 0.78
C MET A 54 6.35 -3.11 1.94
N ALA A 55 5.21 -2.73 2.53
CA ALA A 55 4.57 -3.54 3.57
C ALA A 55 4.17 -4.93 3.05
N GLY A 56 3.63 -5.01 1.83
CA GLY A 56 3.29 -6.27 1.18
C GLY A 56 4.52 -7.16 0.93
N ARG A 57 5.65 -6.58 0.52
CA ARG A 57 6.92 -7.31 0.35
C ARG A 57 7.46 -7.84 1.68
N ASN A 58 7.52 -7.00 2.70
CA ASN A 58 7.99 -7.40 4.03
C ASN A 58 7.10 -8.51 4.62
N PHE A 59 5.80 -8.43 4.41
CA PHE A 59 4.88 -9.48 4.84
C PHE A 59 5.13 -10.78 4.08
N ALA A 60 5.35 -10.74 2.77
CA ALA A 60 5.69 -11.91 1.97
C ALA A 60 6.99 -12.58 2.44
N GLU A 61 8.04 -11.80 2.68
CA GLU A 61 9.31 -12.31 3.21
C GLU A 61 9.13 -13.01 4.55
N SER A 62 8.29 -12.47 5.42
CA SER A 62 7.98 -13.09 6.71
C SER A 62 7.17 -14.38 6.57
N VAL A 63 6.13 -14.37 5.74
CA VAL A 63 5.20 -15.51 5.59
C VAL A 63 5.84 -16.68 4.87
N PHE A 64 6.63 -16.40 3.83
CA PHE A 64 7.27 -17.41 2.99
C PHE A 64 8.69 -17.79 3.44
N ASN A 65 9.14 -17.33 4.60
CA ASN A 65 10.43 -17.71 5.14
C ASN A 65 10.42 -19.19 5.55
N GLU A 66 11.41 -19.93 5.08
CA GLU A 66 11.54 -21.38 5.31
C GLU A 66 12.47 -21.75 6.49
N ASP A 67 13.16 -20.76 7.06
CA ASP A 67 14.03 -21.02 8.23
C ASP A 67 13.20 -21.34 9.48
N PRO A 68 13.36 -22.55 10.08
CA PRO A 68 12.57 -22.95 11.25
C PRO A 68 12.73 -22.02 12.45
N GLN A 69 13.94 -21.51 12.68
CA GLN A 69 14.20 -20.59 13.79
C GLN A 69 13.48 -19.26 13.59
N PHE A 70 13.55 -18.71 12.37
CA PHE A 70 12.81 -17.51 12.03
C PHE A 70 11.29 -17.69 12.20
N CYS A 71 10.75 -18.83 11.74
CA CYS A 71 9.33 -19.13 11.86
C CYS A 71 8.90 -19.24 13.33
N GLU A 72 9.72 -19.85 14.17
CA GLU A 72 9.42 -19.95 15.61
C GLU A 72 9.38 -18.57 16.29
N GLU A 73 10.37 -17.72 16.04
CA GLU A 73 10.43 -16.35 16.57
C GLU A 73 9.25 -15.50 16.06
N ARG A 74 8.98 -15.54 14.77
CA ARG A 74 7.81 -14.86 14.17
C ARG A 74 6.51 -15.27 14.86
N ASN A 75 6.31 -16.57 15.09
CA ASN A 75 5.10 -17.09 15.70
C ASN A 75 4.98 -16.68 17.18
N LYS A 76 6.10 -16.60 17.92
CA LYS A 76 6.12 -16.06 19.29
C LYS A 76 5.71 -14.58 19.30
N ILE A 77 6.22 -13.79 18.38
CA ILE A 77 5.86 -12.36 18.24
C ILE A 77 4.38 -12.22 17.91
N ALA A 78 3.89 -13.00 16.94
CA ALA A 78 2.49 -12.96 16.51
C ALA A 78 1.52 -13.28 17.65
N LYS A 79 1.85 -14.23 18.52
CA LYS A 79 1.01 -14.58 19.70
C LYS A 79 0.87 -13.44 20.72
N LYS A 80 1.82 -12.52 20.76
CA LYS A 80 1.85 -11.38 21.68
C LYS A 80 1.40 -10.07 21.04
N ALA A 81 1.12 -10.09 19.73
CA ALA A 81 0.78 -8.89 18.98
C ALA A 81 -0.57 -8.30 19.44
N ASP A 82 -0.62 -6.98 19.54
CA ASP A 82 -1.86 -6.24 19.68
C ASP A 82 -2.49 -6.04 18.28
N TYR A 83 -3.38 -6.95 17.94
CA TYR A 83 -4.07 -6.94 16.64
C TYR A 83 -5.05 -5.78 16.50
N GLU A 84 -5.60 -5.25 17.59
CA GLU A 84 -6.47 -4.07 17.54
C GLU A 84 -5.68 -2.83 17.10
N SER A 85 -4.54 -2.58 17.71
CA SER A 85 -3.64 -1.48 17.36
C SER A 85 -3.12 -1.65 15.93
N THR A 86 -2.73 -2.87 15.56
CA THR A 86 -2.28 -3.18 14.19
C THR A 86 -3.37 -2.88 13.17
N GLY A 87 -4.61 -3.30 13.42
CA GLY A 87 -5.75 -3.04 12.55
C GLY A 87 -6.02 -1.54 12.38
N LYS A 88 -5.96 -0.77 13.47
CA LYS A 88 -6.12 0.70 13.43
C LYS A 88 -5.04 1.38 12.58
N ASN A 89 -3.78 0.93 12.69
CA ASN A 89 -2.67 1.48 11.90
C ASN A 89 -2.82 1.16 10.40
N ILE A 90 -3.22 -0.06 10.07
CA ILE A 90 -3.50 -0.47 8.70
C ILE A 90 -4.66 0.36 8.13
N ALA A 91 -5.76 0.50 8.85
CA ALA A 91 -6.91 1.28 8.43
C ALA A 91 -6.55 2.75 8.19
N LYS A 92 -5.68 3.33 9.02
CA LYS A 92 -5.18 4.70 8.85
C LYS A 92 -4.37 4.85 7.56
N LEU A 93 -3.49 3.90 7.26
CA LEU A 93 -2.70 3.92 6.02
C LEU A 93 -3.59 3.75 4.79
N TRP A 94 -4.47 2.74 4.80
CA TRP A 94 -5.33 2.45 3.66
C TRP A 94 -6.38 3.53 3.43
N GLY A 95 -6.87 4.16 4.49
CA GLY A 95 -7.84 5.26 4.42
C GLY A 95 -7.25 6.63 4.09
N LYS A 96 -5.92 6.76 4.05
CA LYS A 96 -5.27 8.00 3.67
C LYS A 96 -5.59 8.35 2.21
N ASP A 97 -5.99 9.60 1.97
CA ASP A 97 -6.27 10.15 0.63
C ASP A 97 -7.34 9.38 -0.18
N VAL A 98 -8.21 8.62 0.49
CA VAL A 98 -9.36 7.98 -0.17
C VAL A 98 -10.35 9.07 -0.59
N PRO A 99 -10.83 9.04 -1.85
CA PRO A 99 -11.88 9.97 -2.31
C PRO A 99 -13.13 9.89 -1.45
N LYS A 100 -13.69 11.04 -1.14
CA LYS A 100 -14.92 11.13 -0.35
C LYS A 100 -16.12 11.40 -1.25
#